data_c091e13499d0407f2c0d6dc293a295da
#
_entry.id   c091e13499d0407f2c0d6dc293a295da
#
_cell.length_a   1.000
_cell.length_b   1.000
_cell.length_c   1.000
_cell.angle_alpha   90.00
_cell.angle_beta   90.00
_cell.angle_gamma   90.00
#
_symmetry.space_group_name_H-M   'P 1'
#
loop_
_entity.id
_entity.type
_entity.pdbx_description
1 polymer ?
#
loop_
_entity_poly.entity_id
_entity_poly.type
_entity_poly.pdbx_seq_one_letter_code
_entity_poly.pdbx_strand_id
1 'polypeptide(L)'
;MDREVAGELTGLRFVKSFLCFQIALFFILLWPYTSLAVTAIEQSRRLQLVYSHLLDFRSNAAPIYETSGTLEVSVDLQPMPDIDARIGAKTEPVETLPVSGRLRLRGFLFDGWMLGISSVPGLTIGKQKATALQTEMGWRKTWGSIQTGLRVSQSLWKIVGQMTTTIYKDRLENRQQNIDFSLGLDWSFWQPYAGIGRGVLNSDFWIEESQITLKIENHVYSYQFVGLGLRANTWSFNFEQHRTEDYLLHFQLSATRKF
;
A
#
# COMPACT_ATOMS: atom_id res chain seq x y z
N MET A 1 4.66 -45.99 -18.17
CA MET A 1 3.42 -45.26 -18.01
C MET A 1 3.25 -44.67 -16.60
N ASP A 2 4.21 -44.84 -15.69
CA ASP A 2 4.03 -44.52 -14.24
C ASP A 2 4.78 -43.25 -13.74
N ARG A 3 5.49 -42.53 -14.61
CA ARG A 3 6.22 -41.32 -14.20
C ARG A 3 5.41 -40.02 -14.31
N GLU A 4 4.41 -39.95 -15.17
CA GLU A 4 3.58 -38.73 -15.30
C GLU A 4 2.60 -38.54 -14.12
N VAL A 5 2.05 -39.61 -13.59
CA VAL A 5 1.08 -39.55 -12.48
C VAL A 5 1.73 -39.08 -11.17
N ALA A 6 3.03 -39.34 -10.96
CA ALA A 6 3.74 -38.89 -9.76
C ALA A 6 4.00 -37.37 -9.75
N GLY A 7 4.14 -36.74 -10.91
CA GLY A 7 4.35 -35.29 -11.04
C GLY A 7 3.10 -34.45 -10.72
N GLU A 8 1.94 -34.92 -11.13
CA GLU A 8 0.67 -34.23 -10.85
C GLU A 8 0.29 -34.26 -9.36
N LEU A 9 0.56 -35.37 -8.68
CA LEU A 9 0.26 -35.50 -7.25
C LEU A 9 1.15 -34.58 -6.36
N THR A 10 2.37 -34.36 -6.75
CA THR A 10 3.28 -33.42 -6.03
C THR A 10 2.89 -31.99 -6.24
N GLY A 11 2.49 -31.58 -7.46
CA GLY A 11 1.99 -30.24 -7.74
C GLY A 11 0.69 -29.92 -6.96
N LEU A 12 -0.23 -30.86 -6.88
CA LEU A 12 -1.49 -30.67 -6.15
C LEU A 12 -1.31 -30.54 -4.63
N ARG A 13 -0.33 -31.25 -4.06
CA ARG A 13 0.02 -31.15 -2.63
C ARG A 13 0.66 -29.79 -2.30
N PHE A 14 1.51 -29.31 -3.19
CA PHE A 14 2.15 -27.99 -3.02
C PHE A 14 1.14 -26.84 -3.08
N VAL A 15 0.21 -26.87 -4.03
CA VAL A 15 -0.86 -25.88 -4.15
C VAL A 15 -1.78 -25.87 -2.91
N LYS A 16 -2.15 -27.07 -2.40
CA LYS A 16 -2.96 -27.17 -1.17
C LYS A 16 -2.21 -26.61 0.06
N SER A 17 -0.92 -26.92 0.21
CA SER A 17 -0.11 -26.40 1.33
C SER A 17 0.05 -24.89 1.25
N PHE A 18 0.24 -24.34 0.04
CA PHE A 18 0.36 -22.91 -0.17
C PHE A 18 -0.97 -22.17 0.08
N LEU A 19 -2.09 -22.74 -0.36
CA LEU A 19 -3.41 -22.17 -0.09
C LEU A 19 -3.75 -22.20 1.41
N CYS A 20 -3.42 -23.29 2.12
CA CYS A 20 -3.58 -23.38 3.56
C CYS A 20 -2.69 -22.36 4.30
N PHE A 21 -1.48 -22.12 3.84
CA PHE A 21 -0.58 -21.12 4.41
C PHE A 21 -1.14 -19.68 4.21
N GLN A 22 -1.67 -19.37 3.03
CA GLN A 22 -2.31 -18.08 2.77
C GLN A 22 -3.59 -17.89 3.61
N ILE A 23 -4.41 -18.93 3.75
CA ILE A 23 -5.61 -18.89 4.59
C ILE A 23 -5.24 -18.72 6.07
N ALA A 24 -4.23 -19.43 6.56
CA ALA A 24 -3.73 -19.28 7.94
C ALA A 24 -3.17 -17.87 8.19
N LEU A 25 -2.39 -17.33 7.24
CA LEU A 25 -1.88 -15.95 7.29
C LEU A 25 -3.03 -14.93 7.30
N PHE A 26 -4.07 -15.17 6.52
CA PHE A 26 -5.28 -14.34 6.48
C PHE A 26 -6.02 -14.35 7.84
N PHE A 27 -6.15 -15.50 8.50
CA PHE A 27 -6.79 -15.59 9.82
C PHE A 27 -5.95 -14.97 10.95
N ILE A 28 -4.62 -15.07 10.90
CA ILE A 28 -3.74 -14.40 11.87
C ILE A 28 -3.86 -12.87 11.74
N LEU A 29 -4.16 -12.37 10.53
CA LEU A 29 -4.33 -10.96 10.23
C LEU A 29 -5.69 -10.38 10.68
N LEU A 30 -6.68 -11.23 10.99
CA LEU A 30 -8.06 -10.83 11.33
C LEU A 30 -8.38 -10.75 12.84
N TRP A 31 -7.38 -10.89 13.74
CA TRP A 31 -7.65 -10.93 15.19
C TRP A 31 -8.17 -9.60 15.73
N PRO A 32 -9.34 -9.56 16.42
CA PRO A 32 -9.92 -8.33 16.92
C PRO A 32 -9.27 -7.83 18.22
N TYR A 33 -9.17 -6.52 18.39
CA TYR A 33 -8.64 -5.87 19.59
C TYR A 33 -9.72 -5.13 20.37
N THR A 34 -9.61 -5.15 21.71
CA THR A 34 -10.49 -4.44 22.64
C THR A 34 -10.15 -2.97 22.73
N SER A 35 -11.16 -2.09 22.74
CA SER A 35 -11.01 -0.64 22.82
C SER A 35 -10.95 -0.15 24.28
N LEU A 36 -9.94 0.67 24.61
CA LEU A 36 -9.86 1.50 25.83
C LEU A 36 -10.40 2.90 25.51
N ALA A 37 -11.00 3.56 26.48
CA ALA A 37 -11.44 4.96 26.34
C ALA A 37 -10.22 5.88 26.13
N VAL A 38 -10.23 6.65 25.04
CA VAL A 38 -9.10 7.44 24.56
C VAL A 38 -9.46 8.92 24.58
N THR A 39 -8.51 9.80 24.91
CA THR A 39 -8.72 11.26 24.91
C THR A 39 -8.91 11.81 23.48
N ALA A 40 -9.56 12.98 23.34
CA ALA A 40 -9.78 13.59 22.02
C ALA A 40 -8.47 13.86 21.25
N ILE A 41 -7.39 14.20 21.94
CA ILE A 41 -6.07 14.42 21.35
C ILE A 41 -5.49 13.10 20.83
N GLU A 42 -5.60 12.04 21.60
CA GLU A 42 -5.11 10.71 21.20
C GLU A 42 -5.91 10.16 20.01
N GLN A 43 -7.21 10.41 19.97
CA GLN A 43 -8.05 10.05 18.83
C GLN A 43 -7.65 10.81 17.57
N SER A 44 -7.40 12.12 17.67
CA SER A 44 -6.90 12.92 16.54
C SER A 44 -5.53 12.45 16.08
N ARG A 45 -4.65 12.03 16.99
CA ARG A 45 -3.34 11.44 16.66
C ARG A 45 -3.48 10.09 15.95
N ARG A 46 -4.40 9.23 16.39
CA ARG A 46 -4.72 7.98 15.70
C ARG A 46 -5.28 8.23 14.30
N LEU A 47 -6.18 9.19 14.17
CA LEU A 47 -6.71 9.62 12.88
C LEU A 47 -5.58 10.08 11.95
N GLN A 48 -4.65 10.90 12.46
CA GLN A 48 -3.46 11.35 11.74
C GLN A 48 -2.62 10.16 11.24
N LEU A 49 -2.34 9.16 12.08
CA LEU A 49 -1.60 7.96 11.70
C LEU A 49 -2.34 7.13 10.65
N VAL A 50 -3.63 6.91 10.82
CA VAL A 50 -4.45 6.14 9.88
C VAL A 50 -4.43 6.78 8.50
N TYR A 51 -4.71 8.07 8.39
CA TYR A 51 -4.62 8.77 7.10
C TYR A 51 -3.21 8.73 6.52
N SER A 52 -2.19 8.85 7.37
CA SER A 52 -0.79 8.78 6.94
C SER A 52 -0.46 7.44 6.30
N HIS A 53 -0.93 6.36 6.87
CA HIS A 53 -0.67 5.01 6.35
C HIS A 53 -1.56 4.66 5.14
N LEU A 54 -2.79 5.13 5.10
CA LEU A 54 -3.71 4.88 3.98
C LEU A 54 -3.28 5.58 2.70
N LEU A 55 -2.62 6.72 2.81
CA LEU A 55 -2.15 7.48 1.65
C LEU A 55 -0.67 7.22 1.31
N ASP A 56 -0.02 6.37 2.08
CA ASP A 56 1.31 5.87 1.75
C ASP A 56 1.21 4.80 0.66
N PHE A 57 1.41 5.22 -0.57
CA PHE A 57 1.42 4.31 -1.71
C PHE A 57 2.71 3.49 -1.73
N ARG A 58 2.64 2.32 -1.15
CA ARG A 58 3.74 1.36 -1.05
C ARG A 58 3.94 0.61 -2.37
N SER A 59 4.78 -0.40 -2.35
CA SER A 59 4.92 -1.28 -3.52
C SER A 59 3.59 -1.97 -3.79
N ASN A 60 3.14 -1.99 -5.00
CA ASN A 60 1.96 -2.70 -5.43
C ASN A 60 2.17 -3.33 -6.80
N ALA A 61 3.24 -4.07 -6.92
CA ALA A 61 3.54 -4.89 -8.08
C ALA A 61 4.47 -6.02 -7.68
N ALA A 62 4.27 -7.18 -8.27
CA ALA A 62 5.22 -8.28 -8.19
C ALA A 62 6.63 -7.79 -8.57
N PRO A 63 7.70 -8.26 -7.91
CA PRO A 63 9.07 -7.83 -8.17
C PRO A 63 9.64 -8.44 -9.47
N ILE A 64 8.91 -8.29 -10.58
CA ILE A 64 9.27 -8.84 -11.88
C ILE A 64 10.47 -8.09 -12.44
N TYR A 65 11.47 -8.81 -12.90
CA TYR A 65 12.57 -8.25 -13.68
C TYR A 65 12.03 -7.85 -15.05
N GLU A 66 12.31 -6.63 -15.46
CA GLU A 66 11.99 -6.12 -16.78
C GLU A 66 13.29 -5.77 -17.54
N THR A 67 13.22 -5.86 -18.86
CA THR A 67 14.35 -5.50 -19.71
C THR A 67 14.65 -4.01 -19.64
N SER A 68 15.91 -3.67 -19.83
CA SER A 68 16.34 -2.25 -19.93
C SER A 68 15.57 -1.53 -21.05
N GLY A 69 15.14 -0.31 -20.76
CA GLY A 69 14.35 0.51 -21.66
C GLY A 69 12.84 0.31 -21.56
N THR A 70 12.35 -0.68 -20.79
CA THR A 70 10.91 -0.86 -20.55
C THR A 70 10.36 0.33 -19.76
N LEU A 71 9.22 0.84 -20.19
CA LEU A 71 8.45 1.86 -19.53
C LEU A 71 7.13 1.26 -19.01
N GLU A 72 6.81 1.46 -17.75
CA GLU A 72 5.54 1.07 -17.14
C GLU A 72 4.70 2.30 -16.81
N VAL A 73 3.45 2.29 -17.24
CA VAL A 73 2.43 3.26 -16.82
C VAL A 73 1.36 2.51 -16.03
N SER A 74 1.09 2.96 -14.81
CA SER A 74 0.14 2.29 -13.92
C SER A 74 -0.91 3.26 -13.38
N VAL A 75 -2.11 2.72 -13.20
CA VAL A 75 -3.16 3.31 -12.38
C VAL A 75 -3.32 2.44 -11.14
N ASP A 76 -3.13 3.02 -9.98
CA ASP A 76 -3.30 2.33 -8.71
C ASP A 76 -4.53 2.88 -8.01
N LEU A 77 -5.35 1.99 -7.47
CA LEU A 77 -6.57 2.30 -6.72
C LEU A 77 -6.48 1.68 -5.33
N GLN A 78 -6.82 2.44 -4.33
CA GLN A 78 -6.86 2.00 -2.94
C GLN A 78 -8.22 2.35 -2.35
N PRO A 79 -9.09 1.34 -2.11
CA PRO A 79 -10.28 1.55 -1.33
C PRO A 79 -9.90 2.05 0.06
N MET A 80 -10.51 3.13 0.50
CA MET A 80 -10.31 3.63 1.85
C MET A 80 -11.22 2.84 2.78
N PRO A 81 -10.71 2.25 3.88
CA PRO A 81 -11.57 1.64 4.86
C PRO A 81 -12.48 2.70 5.46
N ASP A 82 -13.66 2.30 5.87
CA ASP A 82 -14.51 3.16 6.68
C ASP A 82 -13.75 3.44 7.99
N ILE A 83 -13.32 4.69 8.14
CA ILE A 83 -12.64 5.13 9.36
C ILE A 83 -13.76 5.29 10.38
N ASP A 84 -14.12 4.15 10.97
CA ASP A 84 -15.14 4.04 11.97
C ASP A 84 -14.96 5.12 13.06
N ALA A 85 -16.07 5.64 13.55
CA ALA A 85 -16.20 6.52 14.71
C ALA A 85 -15.37 6.08 15.94
N ARG A 86 -14.86 4.86 15.96
CA ARG A 86 -13.87 4.37 16.92
C ARG A 86 -12.56 5.14 16.94
N ILE A 87 -12.20 5.83 15.87
CA ILE A 87 -10.97 6.61 15.78
C ILE A 87 -11.24 8.07 16.13
N GLY A 88 -12.42 8.58 15.79
CA GLY A 88 -12.88 9.91 16.19
C GLY A 88 -14.10 9.78 17.09
N ALA A 89 -14.05 10.29 18.32
CA ALA A 89 -15.15 10.19 19.29
C ALA A 89 -16.32 11.10 18.97
N LYS A 90 -16.51 11.54 17.76
CA LYS A 90 -17.62 12.40 17.39
C LYS A 90 -18.75 11.55 16.83
N THR A 91 -19.94 11.81 17.29
CA THR A 91 -21.22 11.22 16.83
C THR A 91 -21.56 11.56 15.38
N GLU A 92 -20.79 12.41 14.73
CA GLU A 92 -20.98 12.83 13.36
C GLU A 92 -20.09 12.01 12.43
N PRO A 93 -20.66 11.32 11.42
CA PRO A 93 -19.87 10.57 10.45
C PRO A 93 -19.04 11.55 9.61
N VAL A 94 -17.73 11.44 9.72
CA VAL A 94 -16.80 12.13 8.82
C VAL A 94 -16.81 11.37 7.49
N GLU A 95 -17.18 12.04 6.41
CA GLU A 95 -17.10 11.46 5.07
C GLU A 95 -15.63 11.26 4.70
N THR A 96 -15.19 10.01 4.68
CA THR A 96 -13.86 9.65 4.20
C THR A 96 -13.84 9.61 2.68
N LEU A 97 -12.65 9.77 2.09
CA LEU A 97 -12.45 9.49 0.68
C LEU A 97 -12.77 8.02 0.41
N PRO A 98 -13.78 7.67 -0.42
CA PRO A 98 -14.16 6.27 -0.62
C PRO A 98 -13.05 5.47 -1.34
N VAL A 99 -12.30 6.14 -2.19
CA VAL A 99 -11.19 5.56 -2.97
C VAL A 99 -10.10 6.61 -3.16
N SER A 100 -8.86 6.23 -2.95
CA SER A 100 -7.69 7.00 -3.38
C SER A 100 -7.11 6.39 -4.64
N GLY A 101 -6.72 7.23 -5.61
CA GLY A 101 -6.11 6.78 -6.86
C GLY A 101 -4.84 7.55 -7.18
N ARG A 102 -3.86 6.89 -7.79
CA ARG A 102 -2.65 7.55 -8.30
C ARG A 102 -2.28 7.08 -9.70
N LEU A 103 -1.60 7.95 -10.40
CA LEU A 103 -0.89 7.63 -11.63
C LEU A 103 0.58 7.39 -11.30
N ARG A 104 1.16 6.35 -11.88
CA ARG A 104 2.57 5.99 -11.68
C ARG A 104 3.25 5.71 -13.01
N LEU A 105 4.48 6.21 -13.13
CA LEU A 105 5.37 5.98 -14.24
C LEU A 105 6.67 5.35 -13.70
N ARG A 106 7.13 4.26 -14.30
CA ARG A 106 8.40 3.60 -13.99
C ARG A 106 9.20 3.36 -15.24
N GLY A 107 10.48 3.63 -15.18
CA GLY A 107 11.45 3.28 -16.23
C GLY A 107 12.45 2.26 -15.70
N PHE A 108 12.70 1.21 -16.48
CA PHE A 108 13.69 0.19 -16.17
C PHE A 108 15.00 0.51 -16.89
N LEU A 109 16.05 0.59 -16.09
CA LEU A 109 17.41 0.87 -16.51
C LEU A 109 18.17 -0.47 -16.72
N PHE A 110 19.47 -0.41 -16.62
CA PHE A 110 20.33 -1.58 -16.73
C PHE A 110 20.23 -2.47 -15.47
N ASP A 111 20.42 -3.77 -15.65
CA ASP A 111 20.57 -4.79 -14.59
C ASP A 111 19.48 -4.76 -13.51
N GLY A 112 18.25 -4.53 -13.93
CA GLY A 112 17.08 -4.55 -13.03
C GLY A 112 16.85 -3.31 -12.19
N TRP A 113 17.67 -2.27 -12.34
CA TRP A 113 17.40 -0.98 -11.71
C TRP A 113 16.19 -0.29 -12.31
N MET A 114 15.40 0.33 -11.47
CA MET A 114 14.25 1.12 -11.88
C MET A 114 14.20 2.47 -11.17
N LEU A 115 13.65 3.45 -11.86
CA LEU A 115 13.25 4.73 -11.31
C LEU A 115 11.77 4.94 -11.56
N GLY A 116 11.08 5.57 -10.62
CA GLY A 116 9.66 5.83 -10.76
C GLY A 116 9.24 7.15 -10.12
N ILE A 117 8.15 7.66 -10.66
CA ILE A 117 7.43 8.80 -10.13
C ILE A 117 5.94 8.49 -10.11
N SER A 118 5.25 8.92 -9.07
CA SER A 118 3.80 8.81 -9.03
C SER A 118 3.16 10.03 -8.41
N SER A 119 1.94 10.31 -8.83
CA SER A 119 1.19 11.48 -8.38
C SER A 119 -0.27 11.14 -8.16
N VAL A 120 -0.83 11.72 -7.12
CA VAL A 120 -2.28 11.86 -6.93
C VAL A 120 -2.66 13.22 -7.48
N PRO A 121 -3.35 13.29 -8.62
CA PRO A 121 -3.85 14.57 -9.12
C PRO A 121 -4.84 15.11 -8.10
N GLY A 122 -4.77 16.40 -7.78
CA GLY A 122 -5.57 17.06 -6.73
C GLY A 122 -7.08 16.99 -6.95
N LEU A 123 -7.61 15.79 -7.03
CA LEU A 123 -9.05 15.55 -7.17
C LEU A 123 -9.74 15.80 -5.84
N THR A 124 -10.85 16.49 -5.90
CA THR A 124 -11.74 16.62 -4.75
C THR A 124 -12.76 15.50 -4.82
N ILE A 125 -12.75 14.62 -3.84
CA ILE A 125 -13.72 13.54 -3.70
C ILE A 125 -14.46 13.77 -2.39
N GLY A 126 -15.79 13.91 -2.45
CA GLY A 126 -16.57 14.35 -1.31
C GLY A 126 -16.14 15.75 -0.85
N LYS A 127 -15.84 15.89 0.42
CA LYS A 127 -15.42 17.16 1.04
C LYS A 127 -13.89 17.24 1.30
N GLN A 128 -13.12 16.35 0.73
CA GLN A 128 -11.66 16.26 0.91
C GLN A 128 -10.93 16.36 -0.43
N LYS A 129 -9.81 17.06 -0.43
CA LYS A 129 -8.88 17.16 -1.56
C LYS A 129 -7.54 16.61 -1.16
N ALA A 130 -7.10 15.56 -1.84
CA ALA A 130 -5.78 14.95 -1.66
C ALA A 130 -4.86 15.27 -2.83
N THR A 131 -3.61 15.60 -2.54
CA THR A 131 -2.52 15.74 -3.52
C THR A 131 -1.31 14.98 -3.01
N ALA A 132 -0.64 14.27 -3.88
CA ALA A 132 0.59 13.56 -3.53
C ALA A 132 1.59 13.55 -4.67
N LEU A 133 2.86 13.51 -4.31
CA LEU A 133 3.98 13.23 -5.19
C LEU A 133 4.87 12.20 -4.52
N GLN A 134 5.23 11.16 -5.24
CA GLN A 134 6.16 10.13 -4.77
C GLN A 134 7.23 9.90 -5.81
N THR A 135 8.47 9.74 -5.35
CA THR A 135 9.58 9.24 -6.14
C THR A 135 10.03 7.90 -5.59
N GLU A 136 10.47 7.01 -6.45
CA GLU A 136 10.97 5.71 -6.06
C GLU A 136 12.17 5.30 -6.89
N MET A 137 13.07 4.54 -6.25
CA MET A 137 14.16 3.84 -6.87
C MET A 137 14.13 2.39 -6.39
N GLY A 138 14.39 1.45 -7.27
CA GLY A 138 14.38 0.05 -6.91
C GLY A 138 15.32 -0.77 -7.76
N TRP A 139 15.48 -2.00 -7.30
CA TRP A 139 16.24 -3.02 -8.00
C TRP A 139 15.44 -4.33 -7.96
N ARG A 140 15.40 -5.03 -9.09
CA ARG A 140 14.69 -6.30 -9.25
C ARG A 140 15.58 -7.32 -9.93
N LYS A 141 15.51 -8.56 -9.47
CA LYS A 141 16.25 -9.67 -10.07
C LYS A 141 15.42 -10.93 -10.06
N THR A 142 15.58 -11.72 -11.12
CA THR A 142 14.94 -13.02 -11.26
C THR A 142 16.01 -14.11 -11.26
N TRP A 143 15.77 -15.18 -10.47
CA TRP A 143 16.58 -16.38 -10.40
C TRP A 143 15.70 -17.61 -10.64
N GLY A 144 15.65 -18.06 -11.90
CA GLY A 144 14.69 -19.09 -12.30
C GLY A 144 13.27 -18.59 -12.14
N SER A 145 12.46 -19.26 -11.32
CA SER A 145 11.09 -18.83 -11.01
C SER A 145 10.99 -17.89 -9.81
N ILE A 146 12.08 -17.62 -9.10
CA ILE A 146 12.09 -16.74 -7.93
C ILE A 146 12.41 -15.32 -8.36
N GLN A 147 11.66 -14.37 -7.88
CA GLN A 147 11.83 -12.94 -8.12
C GLN A 147 12.11 -12.23 -6.82
N THR A 148 13.04 -11.29 -6.85
CA THR A 148 13.41 -10.47 -5.70
C THR A 148 13.33 -8.99 -6.06
N GLY A 149 12.91 -8.17 -5.13
CA GLY A 149 12.86 -6.73 -5.28
C GLY A 149 13.29 -5.99 -4.02
N LEU A 150 14.04 -4.93 -4.22
CA LEU A 150 14.37 -3.93 -3.20
C LEU A 150 13.91 -2.57 -3.72
N ARG A 151 13.26 -1.78 -2.88
CA ARG A 151 12.78 -0.45 -3.25
C ARG A 151 13.00 0.53 -2.12
N VAL A 152 13.38 1.75 -2.49
CA VAL A 152 13.38 2.93 -1.64
C VAL A 152 12.44 3.94 -2.25
N SER A 153 11.60 4.59 -1.45
CA SER A 153 10.69 5.62 -1.93
C SER A 153 10.58 6.78 -0.95
N GLN A 154 10.26 7.94 -1.49
CA GLN A 154 9.93 9.13 -0.73
C GLN A 154 8.60 9.68 -1.24
N SER A 155 7.67 9.94 -0.34
CA SER A 155 6.37 10.54 -0.65
C SER A 155 6.15 11.82 0.13
N LEU A 156 5.55 12.79 -0.56
CA LEU A 156 5.05 14.04 0.01
C LEU A 156 3.59 14.12 -0.34
N TRP A 157 2.71 14.32 0.64
CA TRP A 157 1.30 14.43 0.35
C TRP A 157 0.57 15.33 1.34
N LYS A 158 -0.57 15.83 0.89
CA LYS A 158 -1.39 16.79 1.60
C LYS A 158 -2.85 16.48 1.38
N ILE A 159 -3.62 16.48 2.47
CA ILE A 159 -5.07 16.50 2.44
C ILE A 159 -5.56 17.80 3.04
N VAL A 160 -6.60 18.37 2.43
CA VAL A 160 -7.35 19.50 2.97
C VAL A 160 -8.82 19.13 2.89
N GLY A 161 -9.53 19.24 4.00
CA GLY A 161 -10.96 18.94 4.03
C GLY A 161 -11.48 18.64 5.43
N GLN A 162 -12.72 18.18 5.48
CA GLN A 162 -13.39 17.85 6.72
C GLN A 162 -12.88 16.49 7.23
N MET A 163 -12.03 16.48 8.27
CA MET A 163 -11.47 15.26 8.84
C MET A 163 -11.89 15.04 10.30
N THR A 164 -11.95 16.10 11.11
CA THR A 164 -12.36 16.00 12.51
C THR A 164 -13.80 16.46 12.74
N THR A 165 -14.30 17.34 11.89
CA THR A 165 -15.66 17.88 11.96
C THR A 165 -16.26 18.05 10.57
N THR A 166 -17.57 18.16 10.49
CA THR A 166 -18.31 18.43 9.24
C THR A 166 -18.36 19.90 8.84
N ILE A 167 -17.82 20.79 9.67
CA ILE A 167 -17.91 22.26 9.49
C ILE A 167 -16.56 22.83 9.05
N TYR A 168 -15.48 22.42 9.71
CA TYR A 168 -14.16 23.00 9.53
C TYR A 168 -13.31 22.22 8.52
N LYS A 169 -12.29 22.88 7.94
CA LYS A 169 -11.38 22.27 6.97
C LYS A 169 -10.02 22.05 7.62
N ASP A 170 -9.79 20.85 8.03
CA ASP A 170 -8.48 20.44 8.56
C ASP A 170 -7.46 20.29 7.44
N ARG A 171 -6.19 20.33 7.81
CA ARG A 171 -5.06 20.18 6.88
C ARG A 171 -4.05 19.16 7.44
N LEU A 172 -3.79 18.14 6.68
CA LEU A 172 -2.81 17.12 6.99
C LEU A 172 -1.70 17.11 5.93
N GLU A 173 -0.47 17.28 6.36
CA GLU A 173 0.72 17.23 5.50
C GLU A 173 1.67 16.16 6.01
N ASN A 174 2.13 15.31 5.10
CA ASN A 174 3.00 14.19 5.42
C ASN A 174 4.21 14.13 4.50
N ARG A 175 5.31 13.69 5.11
CA ARG A 175 6.51 13.26 4.43
C ARG A 175 6.88 11.87 4.93
N GLN A 176 6.98 10.92 4.01
CA GLN A 176 7.32 9.55 4.31
C GLN A 176 8.51 9.09 3.48
N GLN A 177 9.34 8.24 4.08
CA GLN A 177 10.44 7.56 3.43
C GLN A 177 10.33 6.09 3.76
N ASN A 178 10.38 5.25 2.74
CA ASN A 178 10.20 3.81 2.90
C ASN A 178 11.33 3.04 2.24
N ILE A 179 11.68 1.92 2.84
CA ILE A 179 12.48 0.85 2.24
C ILE A 179 11.69 -0.44 2.35
N ASP A 180 11.57 -1.19 1.27
CA ASP A 180 10.92 -2.49 1.28
C ASP A 180 11.67 -3.53 0.45
N PHE A 181 11.52 -4.76 0.88
CA PHE A 181 12.02 -5.95 0.24
C PHE A 181 10.85 -6.86 -0.10
N SER A 182 10.87 -7.44 -1.29
CA SER A 182 9.83 -8.34 -1.77
C SER A 182 10.41 -9.60 -2.40
N LEU A 183 9.69 -10.70 -2.24
CA LEU A 183 9.91 -11.97 -2.89
C LEU A 183 8.66 -12.37 -3.67
N GLY A 184 8.84 -12.90 -4.86
CA GLY A 184 7.76 -13.38 -5.70
C GLY A 184 8.12 -14.65 -6.44
N LEU A 185 7.10 -15.28 -7.02
CA LEU A 185 7.24 -16.44 -7.89
C LEU A 185 6.67 -16.08 -9.28
N ASP A 186 7.42 -16.42 -10.31
CA ASP A 186 6.96 -16.29 -11.70
C ASP A 186 6.37 -17.63 -12.16
N TRP A 187 5.05 -17.72 -12.20
CA TRP A 187 4.31 -18.86 -12.73
C TRP A 187 3.62 -18.49 -14.05
N SER A 188 4.34 -17.78 -14.91
CA SER A 188 3.83 -17.33 -16.20
C SER A 188 2.68 -16.33 -16.08
N PHE A 189 1.44 -16.78 -15.92
CA PHE A 189 0.25 -15.93 -15.81
C PHE A 189 0.05 -15.38 -14.39
N TRP A 190 0.41 -16.17 -13.35
CA TRP A 190 0.23 -15.85 -11.94
C TRP A 190 1.56 -15.48 -11.29
N GLN A 191 1.57 -14.44 -10.52
CA GLN A 191 2.77 -13.94 -9.86
C GLN A 191 2.46 -13.63 -8.39
N PRO A 192 2.37 -14.65 -7.54
CA PRO A 192 2.22 -14.43 -6.11
C PRO A 192 3.51 -13.84 -5.55
N TYR A 193 3.37 -12.89 -4.63
CA TYR A 193 4.50 -12.25 -3.97
C TYR A 193 4.15 -11.81 -2.55
N ALA A 194 5.18 -11.59 -1.76
CA ALA A 194 5.07 -11.05 -0.41
C ALA A 194 6.27 -10.16 -0.13
N GLY A 195 6.14 -9.28 0.84
CA GLY A 195 7.24 -8.43 1.23
C GLY A 195 7.04 -7.80 2.60
N ILE A 196 8.12 -7.19 3.05
CA ILE A 196 8.20 -6.44 4.29
C ILE A 196 8.86 -5.10 4.02
N GLY A 197 8.51 -4.11 4.80
CA GLY A 197 9.13 -2.81 4.70
C GLY A 197 9.17 -2.07 6.02
N ARG A 198 9.97 -1.02 6.02
CA ARG A 198 10.11 -0.08 7.13
C ARG A 198 10.06 1.33 6.59
N GLY A 199 9.40 2.21 7.34
CA GLY A 199 9.29 3.61 6.96
C GLY A 199 9.52 4.55 8.10
N VAL A 200 9.74 5.81 7.75
CA VAL A 200 9.80 6.95 8.66
C VAL A 200 8.77 7.97 8.20
N LEU A 201 7.89 8.36 9.11
CA LEU A 201 6.83 9.33 8.91
C LEU A 201 7.11 10.60 9.69
N ASN A 202 7.00 11.73 8.99
CA ASN A 202 6.83 13.04 9.58
C ASN A 202 5.48 13.60 9.13
N SER A 203 4.68 14.10 10.06
CA SER A 203 3.30 14.51 9.80
C SER A 203 2.91 15.71 10.63
N ASP A 204 2.33 16.70 9.97
CA ASP A 204 1.72 17.88 10.59
C ASP A 204 0.21 17.85 10.33
N PHE A 205 -0.58 17.78 11.39
CA PHE A 205 -2.03 17.79 11.34
C PHE A 205 -2.59 19.03 12.01
N TRP A 206 -3.02 20.00 11.22
CA TRP A 206 -3.67 21.22 11.69
C TRP A 206 -5.17 21.03 11.75
N ILE A 207 -5.74 21.24 12.93
CA ILE A 207 -7.17 21.13 13.25
C ILE A 207 -7.75 22.53 13.35
N GLU A 208 -8.58 22.89 12.39
CA GLU A 208 -9.11 24.27 12.28
C GLU A 208 -10.00 24.66 13.48
N GLU A 209 -10.84 23.76 13.96
CA GLU A 209 -11.77 24.03 15.07
C GLU A 209 -11.03 24.46 16.36
N SER A 210 -9.96 23.80 16.69
CA SER A 210 -9.20 24.02 17.92
C SER A 210 -7.97 24.91 17.72
N GLN A 211 -7.62 25.25 16.48
CA GLN A 211 -6.40 25.97 16.11
C GLN A 211 -5.12 25.30 16.61
N ILE A 212 -5.14 23.96 16.70
CA ILE A 212 -4.02 23.14 17.21
C ILE A 212 -3.36 22.44 16.03
N THR A 213 -2.02 22.38 16.06
CA THR A 213 -1.22 21.53 15.19
C THR A 213 -0.68 20.34 15.98
N LEU A 214 -1.09 19.15 15.60
CA LEU A 214 -0.50 17.91 16.09
C LEU A 214 0.66 17.52 15.21
N LYS A 215 1.81 17.22 15.80
CA LYS A 215 3.01 16.81 15.08
C LYS A 215 3.39 15.38 15.42
N ILE A 216 3.80 14.67 14.41
CA ILE A 216 4.47 13.36 14.50
C ILE A 216 5.82 13.54 13.81
N GLU A 217 6.90 13.33 14.55
CA GLU A 217 8.26 13.49 14.04
C GLU A 217 9.01 12.16 14.16
N ASN A 218 9.65 11.76 13.06
CA ASN A 218 10.50 10.57 12.98
C ASN A 218 9.81 9.28 13.49
N HIS A 219 8.49 9.16 13.28
CA HIS A 219 7.78 7.94 13.64
C HIS A 219 8.21 6.81 12.72
N VAL A 220 8.87 5.83 13.31
CA VAL A 220 9.32 4.63 12.61
C VAL A 220 8.23 3.58 12.68
N TYR A 221 7.88 3.01 11.54
CA TYR A 221 6.87 1.96 11.44
C TYR A 221 7.35 0.84 10.52
N SER A 222 6.81 -0.35 10.74
CA SER A 222 7.02 -1.51 9.88
C SER A 222 5.73 -1.91 9.20
N TYR A 223 5.83 -2.51 8.04
CA TYR A 223 4.68 -3.04 7.32
C TYR A 223 5.05 -4.32 6.59
N GLN A 224 4.03 -5.10 6.31
CA GLN A 224 4.12 -6.29 5.50
C GLN A 224 3.01 -6.28 4.45
N PHE A 225 3.26 -6.94 3.34
CA PHE A 225 2.29 -7.05 2.27
C PHE A 225 2.34 -8.42 1.60
N VAL A 226 1.21 -8.82 1.08
CA VAL A 226 1.07 -9.99 0.22
C VAL A 226 0.27 -9.59 -1.00
N GLY A 227 0.63 -10.11 -2.15
CA GLY A 227 0.00 -9.75 -3.39
C GLY A 227 -0.06 -10.86 -4.41
N LEU A 228 -0.88 -10.64 -5.40
CA LEU A 228 -1.05 -11.50 -6.55
C LEU A 228 -1.04 -10.64 -7.81
N GLY A 229 -0.06 -10.86 -8.66
CA GLY A 229 0.01 -10.30 -10.00
C GLY A 229 -0.62 -11.25 -11.02
N LEU A 230 -1.31 -10.67 -12.00
CA LEU A 230 -1.82 -11.36 -13.20
C LEU A 230 -1.19 -10.71 -14.42
N ARG A 231 -0.55 -11.50 -15.27
CA ARG A 231 0.12 -11.01 -16.47
C ARG A 231 -0.63 -11.44 -17.72
N ALA A 232 -0.98 -10.46 -18.55
CA ALA A 232 -1.66 -10.69 -19.82
C ALA A 232 -0.99 -9.82 -20.91
N ASN A 233 -0.09 -10.38 -21.70
CA ASN A 233 0.69 -9.67 -22.72
C ASN A 233 1.44 -8.45 -22.14
N THR A 234 1.10 -7.25 -22.59
CA THR A 234 1.67 -5.97 -22.13
C THR A 234 0.97 -5.42 -20.90
N TRP A 235 -0.08 -6.06 -20.42
CA TRP A 235 -0.81 -5.64 -19.22
C TRP A 235 -0.46 -6.52 -18.03
N SER A 236 -0.44 -5.90 -16.85
CA SER A 236 -0.43 -6.61 -15.58
C SER A 236 -1.43 -5.98 -14.61
N PHE A 237 -2.09 -6.84 -13.85
CA PHE A 237 -3.03 -6.45 -12.81
C PHE A 237 -2.50 -6.98 -11.49
N ASN A 238 -2.47 -6.15 -10.46
CA ASN A 238 -2.01 -6.58 -9.16
C ASN A 238 -3.08 -6.28 -8.11
N PHE A 239 -3.29 -7.24 -7.25
CA PHE A 239 -4.06 -7.11 -6.02
C PHE A 239 -3.10 -7.29 -4.85
N GLU A 240 -3.10 -6.37 -3.92
CA GLU A 240 -2.19 -6.38 -2.78
C GLU A 240 -2.93 -6.04 -1.50
N GLN A 241 -2.61 -6.76 -0.45
CA GLN A 241 -3.07 -6.53 0.91
C GLN A 241 -1.90 -6.09 1.75
N HIS A 242 -2.04 -4.98 2.44
CA HIS A 242 -1.05 -4.43 3.35
C HIS A 242 -1.50 -4.51 4.80
N ARG A 243 -0.54 -4.73 5.69
CA ARG A 243 -0.71 -4.60 7.13
C ARG A 243 0.40 -3.73 7.69
N THR A 244 0.03 -2.72 8.47
CA THR A 244 0.96 -1.88 9.25
C THR A 244 0.95 -2.28 10.72
N GLU A 245 1.98 -1.94 11.48
CA GLU A 245 2.12 -2.24 12.91
C GLU A 245 0.88 -1.88 13.74
N ASP A 246 0.23 -0.78 13.43
CA ASP A 246 -1.00 -0.32 14.10
C ASP A 246 -2.27 -1.11 13.68
N TYR A 247 -2.06 -2.31 13.11
CA TYR A 247 -3.12 -3.23 12.65
C TYR A 247 -4.03 -2.67 11.57
N LEU A 248 -3.59 -1.64 10.88
CA LEU A 248 -4.31 -1.12 9.75
C LEU A 248 -4.14 -2.08 8.57
N LEU A 249 -5.24 -2.68 8.18
CA LEU A 249 -5.35 -3.53 7.00
C LEU A 249 -5.94 -2.70 5.86
N HIS A 250 -5.27 -2.65 4.73
CA HIS A 250 -5.81 -2.02 3.54
C HIS A 250 -5.44 -2.79 2.28
N PHE A 251 -6.18 -2.53 1.22
CA PHE A 251 -6.04 -3.21 -0.06
C PHE A 251 -5.64 -2.21 -1.13
N GLN A 252 -4.88 -2.68 -2.10
CA GLN A 252 -4.53 -1.91 -3.29
C GLN A 252 -4.76 -2.74 -4.54
N LEU A 253 -5.23 -2.07 -5.58
CA LEU A 253 -5.38 -2.62 -6.92
C LEU A 253 -4.52 -1.81 -7.87
N SER A 254 -3.85 -2.45 -8.80
CA SER A 254 -3.16 -1.73 -9.86
C SER A 254 -3.39 -2.38 -11.22
N ALA A 255 -3.50 -1.53 -12.24
CA ALA A 255 -3.43 -1.91 -13.63
C ALA A 255 -2.22 -1.22 -14.25
N THR A 256 -1.33 -2.00 -14.83
CA THR A 256 -0.06 -1.54 -15.41
C THR A 256 0.02 -1.94 -16.87
N ARG A 257 0.41 -1.01 -17.73
CA ARG A 257 0.75 -1.29 -19.13
C ARG A 257 2.23 -1.05 -19.36
N LYS A 258 2.86 -1.97 -20.09
CA LYS A 258 4.28 -1.92 -20.48
C LYS A 258 4.43 -1.48 -21.93
N PHE A 259 5.46 -0.70 -22.19
CA PHE A 259 5.83 -0.15 -23.49
C PHE A 259 7.28 -0.42 -23.82
#